data_910964723abf72ec28f9acd8efefeaad
#
_entry.id   910964723abf72ec28f9acd8efefeaad
#
_cell.length_a   1.000
_cell.length_b   1.000
_cell.length_c   1.000
_cell.angle_alpha   90.00
_cell.angle_beta   90.00
_cell.angle_gamma   90.00
#
_symmetry.space_group_name_H-M   'P 1'
#
loop_
_entity.id
_entity.type
_entity.pdbx_description
1 polymer ?
#
loop_
_entity_poly.entity_id
_entity_poly.type
_entity_poly.pdbx_seq_one_letter_code
_entity_poly.pdbx_strand_id
1 'polypeptide(L)'
;MKGGVYRMLTLERCLKVFRKYGKDSLLLSLLGFNVGCYRLIGNGKIPKSKLIQKLDSGNRDIYREYVSFRCYRGKVIPSIERRRKEEFELFYIP
;
A
#
# COMPACT_ATOMS: atom_id res chain seq x y z
N MET A 1 18.61 15.84 6.25
CA MET A 1 18.23 16.68 5.11
C MET A 1 18.14 15.92 3.82
N LYS A 2 19.18 15.21 3.44
CA LYS A 2 19.14 14.36 2.23
C LYS A 2 18.00 13.32 2.29
N GLY A 3 17.74 12.76 3.47
CA GLY A 3 16.68 11.78 3.64
C GLY A 3 15.27 12.34 3.46
N GLY A 4 15.03 13.62 3.80
CA GLY A 4 13.73 14.25 3.62
C GLY A 4 13.39 14.48 2.16
N VAL A 5 14.36 14.98 1.39
CA VAL A 5 14.20 15.19 -0.05
C VAL A 5 13.97 13.85 -0.75
N TYR A 6 14.75 12.85 -0.40
CA TYR A 6 14.61 11.51 -0.96
C TYR A 6 13.21 10.93 -0.70
N ARG A 7 12.69 11.09 0.52
CA ARG A 7 11.35 10.62 0.87
C ARG A 7 10.26 11.31 0.05
N MET A 8 10.39 12.63 -0.15
CA MET A 8 9.43 13.38 -0.95
C MET A 8 9.41 12.88 -2.40
N LEU A 9 10.58 12.69 -2.99
CA LEU A 9 10.68 12.20 -4.37
C LEU A 9 10.09 10.78 -4.49
N THR A 10 10.33 9.94 -3.48
CA THR A 10 9.79 8.58 -3.45
C THR A 10 8.27 8.61 -3.37
N LEU A 11 7.71 9.45 -2.49
CA LEU A 11 6.25 9.60 -2.34
C LEU A 11 5.61 10.10 -3.64
N GLU A 12 6.18 11.11 -4.27
CA GLU A 12 5.66 11.63 -5.53
C GLU A 12 5.61 10.54 -6.60
N ARG A 13 6.69 9.77 -6.71
CA ARG A 13 6.77 8.69 -7.68
C ARG A 13 5.70 7.63 -7.42
N CYS A 14 5.52 7.26 -6.16
CA CYS A 14 4.51 6.28 -5.76
C CYS A 14 3.09 6.78 -5.99
N LEU A 15 2.82 8.05 -5.67
CA LEU A 15 1.52 8.64 -5.91
C LEU A 15 1.16 8.64 -7.39
N LYS A 16 2.14 8.90 -8.28
CA LYS A 16 1.92 8.80 -9.71
C LYS A 16 1.53 7.39 -10.12
N VAL A 17 2.19 6.38 -9.56
CA VAL A 17 1.85 4.98 -9.84
C VAL A 17 0.44 4.66 -9.33
N PHE A 18 0.10 5.10 -8.11
CA PHE A 18 -1.20 4.79 -7.51
C PHE A 18 -2.36 5.43 -8.27
N ARG A 19 -2.16 6.58 -8.90
CA ARG A 19 -3.21 7.28 -9.66
C ARG A 19 -3.81 6.42 -10.77
N LYS A 20 -3.02 5.54 -11.37
CA LYS A 20 -3.52 4.68 -12.45
C LYS A 20 -4.53 3.64 -11.98
N TYR A 21 -4.63 3.39 -10.67
CA TYR A 21 -5.57 2.44 -10.10
C TYR A 21 -6.94 3.04 -9.76
N GLY A 22 -7.15 4.33 -10.09
CA GLY A 22 -8.47 4.96 -10.01
C GLY A 22 -9.08 4.94 -8.61
N LYS A 23 -10.16 4.19 -8.43
CA LYS A 23 -10.89 4.10 -7.15
C LYS A 23 -10.01 3.65 -5.99
N ASP A 24 -8.99 2.87 -6.25
CA ASP A 24 -8.14 2.30 -5.22
C ASP A 24 -6.94 3.19 -4.88
N SER A 25 -6.77 4.31 -5.58
CA SER A 25 -5.62 5.18 -5.40
C SER A 25 -5.48 5.72 -3.98
N LEU A 26 -6.60 6.07 -3.33
CA LEU A 26 -6.59 6.58 -1.96
C LEU A 26 -6.13 5.51 -0.96
N LEU A 27 -6.68 4.31 -1.07
CA LEU A 27 -6.27 3.20 -0.23
C LEU A 27 -4.79 2.88 -0.38
N LEU A 28 -4.31 2.85 -1.63
CA LEU A 28 -2.91 2.55 -1.92
C LEU A 28 -2.00 3.63 -1.38
N SER A 29 -2.40 4.90 -1.51
CA SER A 29 -1.62 6.02 -0.99
C SER A 29 -1.52 5.95 0.53
N LEU A 30 -2.63 5.68 1.20
CA LEU A 30 -2.69 5.57 2.65
C LEU A 30 -1.82 4.40 3.14
N LEU A 31 -1.93 3.25 2.51
CA LEU A 31 -1.14 2.07 2.85
C LEU A 31 0.35 2.32 2.59
N GLY A 32 0.68 2.87 1.43
CA GLY A 32 2.07 3.18 1.07
C GLY A 32 2.71 4.18 2.02
N PHE A 33 1.94 5.15 2.51
CA PHE A 33 2.41 6.11 3.48
C PHE A 33 2.80 5.43 4.80
N ASN A 34 2.04 4.40 5.20
CA ASN A 34 2.26 3.70 6.47
C ASN A 34 3.32 2.61 6.40
N VAL A 35 3.37 1.84 5.31
CA VAL A 35 4.24 0.66 5.21
C VAL A 35 5.42 0.85 4.26
N GLY A 36 5.45 1.94 3.52
CA GLY A 36 6.49 2.22 2.52
C GLY A 36 6.03 1.87 1.11
N CYS A 37 6.21 2.82 0.20
CA CYS A 37 5.71 2.70 -1.17
C CYS A 37 6.31 1.52 -1.92
N TYR A 38 7.62 1.30 -1.78
CA TYR A 38 8.27 0.23 -2.52
C TYR A 38 7.87 -1.17 -2.05
N ARG A 39 7.35 -1.29 -0.85
CA ARG A 39 6.78 -2.57 -0.39
C ARG A 39 5.53 -2.94 -1.18
N LEU A 40 4.84 -1.93 -1.72
CA LEU A 40 3.66 -2.13 -2.55
C LEU A 40 4.03 -2.30 -4.02
N ILE A 41 4.67 -1.29 -4.61
CA ILE A 41 4.92 -1.27 -6.06
C ILE A 41 6.17 -2.04 -6.48
N GLY A 42 7.01 -2.40 -5.52
CA GLY A 42 8.27 -3.08 -5.81
C GLY A 42 9.34 -2.13 -6.33
N ASN A 43 10.55 -2.66 -6.42
CA ASN A 43 11.68 -2.01 -7.08
C ASN A 43 12.59 -3.10 -7.64
N GLY A 44 13.77 -2.74 -8.14
CA GLY A 44 14.65 -3.72 -8.78
C GLY A 44 15.00 -4.95 -7.93
N LYS A 45 14.94 -4.85 -6.60
CA LYS A 45 15.26 -5.94 -5.68
C LYS A 45 14.03 -6.51 -4.99
N ILE A 46 12.98 -5.71 -4.84
CA ILE A 46 11.76 -6.09 -4.13
C ILE A 46 10.66 -6.32 -5.17
N PRO A 47 10.03 -7.50 -5.20
CA PRO A 47 8.93 -7.75 -6.15
C PRO A 47 7.69 -6.94 -5.77
N LYS A 48 6.79 -6.77 -6.74
CA LYS A 48 5.49 -6.16 -6.50
C LYS A 48 4.73 -6.98 -5.47
N SER A 49 4.01 -6.29 -4.56
CA SER A 49 3.16 -6.97 -3.58
C SER A 49 2.03 -7.74 -4.28
N LYS A 50 1.49 -8.74 -3.60
CA LYS A 50 0.34 -9.50 -4.10
C LYS A 50 -0.86 -8.59 -4.36
N LEU A 51 -1.05 -7.56 -3.52
CA LEU A 51 -2.10 -6.57 -3.68
C LEU A 51 -2.01 -5.88 -5.03
N ILE A 52 -0.84 -5.37 -5.37
CA ILE A 52 -0.62 -4.70 -6.66
C ILE A 52 -0.75 -5.68 -7.82
N GLN A 53 -0.25 -6.90 -7.66
CA GLN A 53 -0.39 -7.92 -8.70
C GLN A 53 -1.86 -8.23 -8.99
N LYS A 54 -2.71 -8.31 -7.97
CA LYS A 54 -4.15 -8.52 -8.15
C LYS A 54 -4.79 -7.34 -8.89
N LEU A 55 -4.47 -6.12 -8.50
CA LEU A 55 -5.00 -4.94 -9.17
C LEU A 55 -4.55 -4.87 -10.63
N ASP A 56 -3.30 -5.22 -10.90
CA ASP A 56 -2.78 -5.25 -12.27
C ASP A 56 -3.50 -6.28 -13.14
N SER A 57 -4.00 -7.35 -12.53
CA SER A 57 -4.78 -8.37 -13.23
C SER A 57 -6.27 -8.01 -13.39
N GLY A 58 -6.68 -6.86 -12.85
CA GLY A 58 -8.07 -6.41 -12.88
C GLY A 58 -8.90 -6.90 -11.71
N ASN A 59 -8.30 -7.57 -10.75
CA ASN A 59 -9.01 -8.09 -9.57
C ASN A 59 -8.95 -7.09 -8.42
N ARG A 60 -10.11 -6.53 -8.07
CA ARG A 60 -10.24 -5.55 -6.99
C ARG A 60 -10.61 -6.16 -5.64
N ASP A 61 -10.70 -7.49 -5.54
CA ASP A 61 -10.94 -8.20 -4.29
C ASP A 61 -9.64 -8.29 -3.49
N ILE A 62 -9.27 -7.19 -2.84
CA ILE A 62 -7.96 -7.00 -2.21
C ILE A 62 -8.02 -6.87 -0.69
N TYR A 63 -9.17 -7.18 -0.07
CA TYR A 63 -9.33 -7.04 1.37
C TYR A 63 -8.28 -7.84 2.14
N ARG A 64 -8.11 -9.10 1.80
CA ARG A 64 -7.17 -10.00 2.47
C ARG A 64 -5.73 -9.50 2.34
N GLU A 65 -5.37 -9.08 1.13
CA GLU A 65 -4.04 -8.55 0.84
C GLU A 65 -3.78 -7.24 1.58
N TYR A 66 -4.78 -6.37 1.63
CA TYR A 66 -4.65 -5.09 2.34
C TYR A 66 -4.44 -5.31 3.84
N VAL A 67 -5.26 -6.15 4.45
CA VAL A 67 -5.21 -6.44 5.89
C VAL A 67 -3.92 -7.20 6.26
N SER A 68 -3.30 -7.88 5.30
CA SER A 68 -2.06 -8.62 5.55
C SER A 68 -0.88 -7.72 5.94
N PHE A 69 -0.96 -6.41 5.67
CA PHE A 69 0.05 -5.44 6.11
C PHE A 69 -0.17 -5.08 7.58
N ARG A 70 -0.05 -6.08 8.45
CA ARG A 70 -0.37 -6.00 9.87
C ARG A 70 0.78 -6.41 10.78
N CYS A 71 1.94 -6.69 10.21
CA CYS A 71 3.07 -7.20 10.98
C CYS A 71 4.10 -6.13 11.28
N TYR A 72 4.76 -6.27 12.43
CA TYR A 72 5.92 -5.49 12.80
C TYR A 72 6.99 -6.46 13.29
N ARG A 73 8.16 -6.42 12.64
CA ARG A 73 9.28 -7.33 12.93
C ARG A 73 8.86 -8.81 12.89
N GLY A 74 8.05 -9.16 11.89
CA GLY A 74 7.62 -10.53 11.67
C GLY A 74 6.48 -11.02 12.55
N LYS A 75 5.95 -10.16 13.42
CA LYS A 75 4.85 -10.54 14.32
C LYS A 75 3.58 -9.76 13.95
N VAL A 76 2.44 -10.43 13.99
CA VAL A 76 1.15 -9.79 13.80
C VAL A 76 0.86 -8.88 14.99
N ILE A 77 0.55 -7.61 14.71
CA ILE A 77 0.20 -6.63 15.74
C ILE A 77 -1.29 -6.35 15.64
N PRO A 78 -2.10 -6.74 16.65
CA PRO A 78 -3.56 -6.58 16.59
C PRO A 78 -4.04 -5.16 16.34
N SER A 79 -3.37 -4.16 16.90
CA SER A 79 -3.75 -2.75 16.68
C SER A 79 -3.53 -2.32 15.24
N ILE A 80 -2.47 -2.80 14.59
CA ILE A 80 -2.18 -2.52 13.18
C ILE A 80 -3.20 -3.23 12.31
N GLU A 81 -3.52 -4.48 12.61
CA GLU A 81 -4.55 -5.23 11.87
C GLU A 81 -5.90 -4.53 11.92
N ARG A 82 -6.30 -4.06 13.11
CA ARG A 82 -7.54 -3.30 13.28
C ARG A 82 -7.55 -2.05 12.42
N ARG A 83 -6.43 -1.32 12.40
CA ARG A 83 -6.27 -0.11 11.59
C ARG A 83 -6.46 -0.42 10.10
N ARG A 84 -5.85 -1.51 9.61
CA ARG A 84 -5.99 -1.89 8.19
C ARG A 84 -7.43 -2.22 7.84
N LYS A 85 -8.13 -2.93 8.73
CA LYS A 85 -9.54 -3.25 8.52
C LYS A 85 -10.41 -2.00 8.49
N GLU A 86 -10.19 -1.07 9.42
CA GLU A 86 -10.93 0.19 9.48
C GLU A 86 -10.66 1.07 8.26
N GLU A 87 -9.40 1.17 7.85
CA GLU A 87 -9.03 1.93 6.63
C GLU A 87 -9.74 1.36 5.41
N PHE A 88 -9.74 0.06 5.25
CA PHE A 88 -10.38 -0.58 4.11
C PHE A 88 -11.89 -0.33 4.12
N GLU A 89 -12.53 -0.49 5.27
CA GLU A 89 -13.96 -0.26 5.41
C GLU A 89 -14.35 1.17 5.08
N LEU A 90 -13.55 2.15 5.52
CA LEU A 90 -13.85 3.57 5.31
C LEU A 90 -13.55 4.06 3.90
N PHE A 91 -12.52 3.55 3.26
CA PHE A 91 -12.00 4.15 2.02
C PHE A 91 -12.09 3.26 0.79
N TYR A 92 -12.43 2.00 0.93
CA TYR A 92 -12.63 1.14 -0.23
C TYR A 92 -13.93 1.52 -0.95
N ILE A 93 -13.84 1.75 -2.27
CA ILE A 93 -14.99 2.10 -3.10
C ILE A 93 -15.34 0.88 -3.95
N PRO A 94 -16.51 0.27 -3.75
CA PRO A 94 -16.93 -0.90 -4.51
C PRO A 94 -17.06 -0.65 -6.02
#